data_f62cb153a7b16d30f87bdf88325ed67d
#
_entry.id   f62cb153a7b16d30f87bdf88325ed67d
#
_cell.length_a   1.000
_cell.length_b   1.000
_cell.length_c   1.000
_cell.angle_alpha   90.00
_cell.angle_beta   90.00
_cell.angle_gamma   90.00
#
_symmetry.space_group_name_H-M   'P 1'
#
loop_
_entity.id
_entity.type
_entity.pdbx_description
1 polymer ?
#
loop_
_entity_poly.entity_id
_entity_poly.type
_entity_poly.pdbx_seq_one_letter_code
_entity_poly.pdbx_strand_id
1 'polypeptide(L)'
;MTRRHLLSSVLPAALAQPAPTRFPLACMTLPYSAHPFERALAGIRRAGYSHVAWGVNHKDAQGRTQPALAVDAPAGAAAALAARCRDLGLEPVMMFSTVNLEAPNALAAHLRRIEQAAAARIPFLLTFGKTTPGQYEAFVSNLRKMAPVARAAGVLVVIKQHGGNTATGEHCSRIVRDVADEGVKICYDAGNVLDYENHDPIADIQTCWRDIRAFNIKDHRNTPKDEDCGPGFGEIDHYKLFAPVLRTGLTIPLTFENIFEPLVPRPTDPAAIDDLARRAREYIDTVLRGLTSYPAA
;
A
#
# COMPACT_ATOMS: atom_id res chain seq x y z
N MET A 1 35.66 -46.27 43.67
CA MET A 1 34.49 -46.07 42.75
C MET A 1 34.25 -44.61 42.59
N THR A 2 34.73 -43.97 41.50
CA THR A 2 34.66 -42.55 41.28
C THR A 2 33.52 -42.29 40.28
N ARG A 3 32.45 -41.63 40.74
CA ARG A 3 31.33 -41.19 39.86
C ARG A 3 31.78 -40.00 39.00
N ARG A 4 31.89 -40.20 37.71
CA ARG A 4 32.02 -39.12 36.72
C ARG A 4 30.65 -38.50 36.47
N HIS A 5 30.47 -37.24 36.86
CA HIS A 5 29.32 -36.43 36.45
C HIS A 5 29.52 -36.00 35.00
N LEU A 6 28.70 -36.51 34.08
CA LEU A 6 28.54 -35.99 32.74
C LEU A 6 27.73 -34.70 32.84
N LEU A 7 28.37 -33.54 32.65
CA LEU A 7 27.70 -32.27 32.40
C LEU A 7 27.26 -32.25 30.92
N SER A 8 25.96 -32.49 30.69
CA SER A 8 25.35 -32.27 29.39
C SER A 8 25.22 -30.77 29.17
N SER A 9 26.10 -30.20 28.34
CA SER A 9 25.96 -28.81 27.87
C SER A 9 24.82 -28.75 26.85
N VAL A 10 23.66 -28.24 27.29
CA VAL A 10 22.58 -27.86 26.38
C VAL A 10 23.02 -26.57 25.71
N LEU A 11 23.47 -26.65 24.47
CA LEU A 11 23.67 -25.46 23.61
C LEU A 11 22.31 -24.79 23.40
N PRO A 12 22.20 -23.46 23.64
CA PRO A 12 20.99 -22.78 23.32
C PRO A 12 20.76 -22.88 21.80
N ALA A 13 19.56 -23.34 21.41
CA ALA A 13 19.13 -23.30 20.02
C ALA A 13 19.18 -21.85 19.56
N ALA A 14 20.05 -21.54 18.61
CA ALA A 14 20.07 -20.21 17.98
C ALA A 14 18.69 -19.98 17.37
N LEU A 15 17.96 -18.99 17.87
CA LEU A 15 16.68 -18.56 17.30
C LEU A 15 16.95 -18.18 15.84
N ALA A 16 16.44 -18.98 14.92
CA ALA A 16 16.57 -18.68 13.49
C ALA A 16 15.98 -17.27 13.22
N GLN A 17 16.79 -16.39 12.64
CA GLN A 17 16.30 -15.06 12.27
C GLN A 17 15.17 -15.21 11.27
N PRO A 18 14.11 -14.39 11.37
CA PRO A 18 13.02 -14.39 10.39
C PRO A 18 13.57 -14.19 8.97
N ALA A 19 12.94 -14.83 8.00
CA ALA A 19 13.32 -14.70 6.60
C ALA A 19 13.21 -13.21 6.15
N PRO A 20 14.03 -12.78 5.16
CA PRO A 20 13.93 -11.45 4.60
C PRO A 20 12.51 -11.17 4.05
N THR A 21 12.06 -9.95 4.20
CA THR A 21 10.82 -9.46 3.58
C THR A 21 11.05 -9.26 2.08
N ARG A 22 10.06 -9.62 1.26
CA ARG A 22 10.05 -9.34 -0.17
C ARG A 22 9.20 -8.10 -0.43
N PHE A 23 9.72 -7.17 -1.23
CA PHE A 23 9.08 -5.91 -1.55
C PHE A 23 8.79 -5.80 -3.06
N PRO A 24 7.66 -6.32 -3.59
CA PRO A 24 7.23 -6.03 -4.95
C PRO A 24 6.99 -4.54 -5.13
N LEU A 25 7.62 -3.91 -6.13
CA LEU A 25 7.41 -2.51 -6.47
C LEU A 25 6.27 -2.40 -7.47
N ALA A 26 5.18 -1.73 -7.10
CA ALA A 26 4.00 -1.56 -7.90
C ALA A 26 3.66 -0.07 -8.08
N CYS A 27 3.57 0.40 -9.31
CA CYS A 27 3.07 1.76 -9.54
C CYS A 27 1.54 1.76 -9.52
N MET A 28 0.93 2.72 -8.81
CA MET A 28 -0.49 2.98 -8.96
C MET A 28 -0.78 3.62 -10.31
N THR A 29 -1.96 3.37 -10.85
CA THR A 29 -2.37 4.06 -12.09
C THR A 29 -2.81 5.51 -11.83
N LEU A 30 -2.95 5.92 -10.56
CA LEU A 30 -3.37 7.26 -10.13
C LEU A 30 -2.53 8.40 -10.71
N PRO A 31 -1.18 8.34 -10.75
CA PRO A 31 -0.37 9.38 -11.39
C PRO A 31 -0.72 9.65 -12.84
N TYR A 32 -1.30 8.66 -13.51
CA TYR A 32 -1.75 8.75 -14.91
C TYR A 32 -3.24 9.06 -15.05
N SER A 33 -3.92 9.52 -14.01
CA SER A 33 -5.39 9.73 -14.02
C SER A 33 -5.88 10.72 -15.10
N ALA A 34 -5.01 11.61 -15.58
CA ALA A 34 -5.29 12.51 -16.69
C ALA A 34 -5.27 11.82 -18.09
N HIS A 35 -4.94 10.54 -18.15
CA HIS A 35 -4.81 9.74 -19.37
C HIS A 35 -5.66 8.47 -19.30
N PRO A 36 -5.92 7.79 -20.45
CA PRO A 36 -6.60 6.51 -20.48
C PRO A 36 -5.88 5.44 -19.65
N PHE A 37 -6.66 4.53 -19.06
CA PHE A 37 -6.13 3.45 -18.20
C PHE A 37 -5.07 2.60 -18.93
N GLU A 38 -5.29 2.30 -20.20
CA GLU A 38 -4.34 1.56 -21.05
C GLU A 38 -3.01 2.31 -21.22
N ARG A 39 -3.08 3.65 -21.34
CA ARG A 39 -1.87 4.47 -21.39
C ARG A 39 -1.10 4.43 -20.08
N ALA A 40 -1.82 4.40 -18.95
CA ALA A 40 -1.20 4.22 -17.63
C ALA A 40 -0.45 2.89 -17.55
N LEU A 41 -1.10 1.77 -17.92
CA LEU A 41 -0.46 0.45 -17.92
C LEU A 41 0.80 0.42 -18.78
N ALA A 42 0.71 0.93 -20.01
CA ALA A 42 1.86 0.99 -20.91
C ALA A 42 3.01 1.83 -20.35
N GLY A 43 2.70 2.96 -19.68
CA GLY A 43 3.69 3.82 -19.05
C GLY A 43 4.37 3.15 -17.85
N ILE A 44 3.59 2.55 -16.98
CA ILE A 44 4.08 1.81 -15.80
C ILE A 44 5.03 0.67 -16.27
N ARG A 45 4.66 -0.04 -17.31
CA ARG A 45 5.53 -1.08 -17.87
C ARG A 45 6.83 -0.52 -18.43
N ARG A 46 6.78 0.60 -19.20
CA ARG A 46 7.98 1.30 -19.71
C ARG A 46 8.88 1.83 -18.59
N ALA A 47 8.29 2.27 -17.47
CA ALA A 47 9.04 2.68 -16.29
C ALA A 47 9.74 1.52 -15.55
N GLY A 48 9.57 0.28 -16.03
CA GLY A 48 10.27 -0.91 -15.54
C GLY A 48 9.59 -1.62 -14.36
N TYR A 49 8.33 -1.30 -14.08
CA TYR A 49 7.57 -2.06 -13.09
C TYR A 49 7.10 -3.41 -13.66
N SER A 50 6.96 -4.39 -12.78
CA SER A 50 6.34 -5.70 -13.05
C SER A 50 5.02 -5.89 -12.30
N HIS A 51 4.65 -4.92 -11.46
CA HIS A 51 3.42 -4.94 -10.69
C HIS A 51 2.68 -3.61 -10.83
N VAL A 52 1.36 -3.65 -10.66
CA VAL A 52 0.49 -2.48 -10.77
C VAL A 52 -0.54 -2.47 -9.64
N ALA A 53 -0.87 -1.29 -9.14
CA ALA A 53 -2.01 -1.07 -8.27
C ALA A 53 -3.07 -0.24 -9.02
N TRP A 54 -4.33 -0.66 -8.96
CA TRP A 54 -5.39 0.03 -9.69
C TRP A 54 -5.82 1.28 -8.93
N GLY A 55 -5.62 2.44 -9.54
CA GLY A 55 -6.22 3.71 -9.15
C GLY A 55 -7.71 3.74 -9.51
N VAL A 56 -8.34 4.89 -9.25
CA VAL A 56 -9.81 4.97 -9.24
C VAL A 56 -10.37 5.41 -10.57
N ASN A 57 -9.94 6.58 -11.04
CA ASN A 57 -10.50 7.23 -12.23
C ASN A 57 -9.41 7.56 -13.23
N HIS A 58 -9.80 7.51 -14.50
CA HIS A 58 -8.96 7.90 -15.62
C HIS A 58 -9.75 8.76 -16.60
N LYS A 59 -9.07 9.57 -17.41
CA LYS A 59 -9.68 10.24 -18.54
C LYS A 59 -9.79 9.26 -19.71
N ASP A 60 -10.95 9.22 -20.38
CA ASP A 60 -11.09 8.52 -21.66
C ASP A 60 -10.51 9.37 -22.82
N ALA A 61 -10.56 8.84 -24.04
CA ALA A 61 -10.07 9.52 -25.23
C ALA A 61 -10.82 10.86 -25.54
N GLN A 62 -12.00 11.05 -24.96
CA GLN A 62 -12.79 12.26 -25.07
C GLN A 62 -12.58 13.21 -23.87
N GLY A 63 -11.65 12.90 -22.96
CA GLY A 63 -11.34 13.68 -21.77
C GLY A 63 -12.35 13.54 -20.61
N ARG A 64 -13.32 12.64 -20.71
CA ARG A 64 -14.31 12.38 -19.66
C ARG A 64 -13.71 11.52 -18.57
N THR A 65 -14.00 11.82 -17.31
CA THR A 65 -13.55 11.00 -16.17
C THR A 65 -14.39 9.73 -16.10
N GLN A 66 -13.72 8.58 -16.13
CA GLN A 66 -14.32 7.24 -16.02
C GLN A 66 -13.62 6.44 -14.91
N PRO A 67 -14.34 5.63 -14.13
CA PRO A 67 -13.70 4.70 -13.22
C PRO A 67 -12.88 3.66 -14.01
N ALA A 68 -11.69 3.30 -13.51
CA ALA A 68 -10.92 2.18 -14.07
C ALA A 68 -11.74 0.87 -14.05
N LEU A 69 -12.48 0.69 -12.95
CA LEU A 69 -13.49 -0.37 -12.78
C LEU A 69 -14.64 0.20 -11.95
N ALA A 70 -15.86 0.21 -12.48
CA ALA A 70 -17.04 0.64 -11.73
C ALA A 70 -17.31 -0.28 -10.53
N VAL A 71 -17.84 0.28 -9.42
CA VAL A 71 -18.16 -0.53 -8.21
C VAL A 71 -19.22 -1.57 -8.51
N ASP A 72 -20.18 -1.25 -9.35
CA ASP A 72 -21.30 -2.11 -9.77
C ASP A 72 -20.97 -3.03 -10.96
N ALA A 73 -19.75 -2.92 -11.54
CA ALA A 73 -19.32 -3.82 -12.60
C ALA A 73 -19.30 -5.28 -12.12
N PRO A 74 -19.67 -6.24 -12.99
CA PRO A 74 -19.61 -7.66 -12.62
C PRO A 74 -18.15 -8.09 -12.35
N ALA A 75 -17.96 -9.08 -11.48
CA ALA A 75 -16.63 -9.59 -11.10
C ALA A 75 -15.81 -10.05 -12.31
N GLY A 76 -16.46 -10.58 -13.35
CA GLY A 76 -15.81 -10.94 -14.62
C GLY A 76 -15.13 -9.77 -15.32
N ALA A 77 -15.63 -8.54 -15.18
CA ALA A 77 -14.97 -7.35 -15.73
C ALA A 77 -13.63 -7.08 -15.03
N ALA A 78 -13.55 -7.29 -13.71
CA ALA A 78 -12.30 -7.20 -12.96
C ALA A 78 -11.31 -8.27 -13.40
N ALA A 79 -11.75 -9.51 -13.61
CA ALA A 79 -10.91 -10.59 -14.10
C ALA A 79 -10.36 -10.30 -15.51
N ALA A 80 -11.19 -9.78 -16.43
CA ALA A 80 -10.77 -9.39 -17.77
C ALA A 80 -9.75 -8.24 -17.74
N LEU A 81 -9.95 -7.23 -16.87
CA LEU A 81 -9.00 -6.13 -16.70
C LEU A 81 -7.66 -6.62 -16.16
N ALA A 82 -7.69 -7.54 -15.17
CA ALA A 82 -6.48 -8.14 -14.63
C ALA A 82 -5.72 -8.99 -15.67
N ALA A 83 -6.42 -9.73 -16.52
CA ALA A 83 -5.79 -10.46 -17.63
C ALA A 83 -5.04 -9.51 -18.56
N ARG A 84 -5.65 -8.38 -18.96
CA ARG A 84 -5.00 -7.35 -19.79
C ARG A 84 -3.74 -6.76 -19.13
N CYS A 85 -3.75 -6.55 -17.80
CA CYS A 85 -2.55 -6.13 -17.08
C CYS A 85 -1.44 -7.20 -17.20
N ARG A 86 -1.78 -8.48 -17.00
CA ARG A 86 -0.83 -9.60 -17.08
C ARG A 86 -0.29 -9.80 -18.49
N ASP A 87 -1.09 -9.61 -19.54
CA ASP A 87 -0.67 -9.65 -20.94
C ASP A 87 0.40 -8.58 -21.24
N LEU A 88 0.39 -7.46 -20.50
CA LEU A 88 1.42 -6.42 -20.55
C LEU A 88 2.61 -6.70 -19.62
N GLY A 89 2.63 -7.84 -18.92
CA GLY A 89 3.67 -8.18 -17.94
C GLY A 89 3.57 -7.39 -16.63
N LEU A 90 2.35 -6.97 -16.26
CA LEU A 90 2.05 -6.27 -15.02
C LEU A 90 1.13 -7.14 -14.13
N GLU A 91 1.61 -7.63 -13.00
CA GLU A 91 0.78 -8.34 -12.02
C GLU A 91 0.01 -7.33 -11.16
N PRO A 92 -1.33 -7.34 -11.17
CA PRO A 92 -2.12 -6.49 -10.29
C PRO A 92 -2.02 -6.97 -8.84
N VAL A 93 -1.56 -6.11 -7.94
CA VAL A 93 -1.36 -6.47 -6.53
C VAL A 93 -2.33 -5.77 -5.58
N MET A 94 -2.93 -4.66 -5.99
CA MET A 94 -3.82 -3.89 -5.13
C MET A 94 -4.94 -3.24 -5.95
N MET A 95 -6.14 -3.25 -5.38
CA MET A 95 -7.30 -2.49 -5.85
C MET A 95 -7.64 -1.42 -4.81
N PHE A 96 -8.02 -0.25 -5.27
CA PHE A 96 -8.36 0.89 -4.42
C PHE A 96 -9.87 1.04 -4.29
N SER A 97 -10.37 1.24 -3.07
CA SER A 97 -11.75 1.64 -2.80
C SER A 97 -11.79 3.09 -2.31
N THR A 98 -12.55 3.95 -3.00
CA THR A 98 -12.73 5.37 -2.63
C THR A 98 -13.99 5.63 -1.83
N VAL A 99 -14.73 4.59 -1.48
CA VAL A 99 -15.88 4.74 -0.60
C VAL A 99 -15.38 4.77 0.84
N ASN A 100 -15.51 5.89 1.52
CA ASN A 100 -15.12 6.02 2.92
C ASN A 100 -15.87 5.00 3.78
N LEU A 101 -15.17 4.40 4.74
CA LEU A 101 -15.74 3.35 5.61
C LEU A 101 -16.90 3.82 6.49
N GLU A 102 -17.04 5.14 6.71
CA GLU A 102 -18.18 5.74 7.41
C GLU A 102 -19.40 6.00 6.50
N ALA A 103 -19.28 5.79 5.20
CA ALA A 103 -20.38 6.04 4.28
C ALA A 103 -21.54 5.03 4.48
N PRO A 104 -22.79 5.42 4.30
CA PRO A 104 -23.94 4.51 4.47
C PRO A 104 -23.88 3.29 3.58
N ASN A 105 -23.29 3.39 2.39
CA ASN A 105 -23.13 2.29 1.43
C ASN A 105 -21.78 1.56 1.54
N ALA A 106 -20.96 1.87 2.55
CA ALA A 106 -19.58 1.37 2.67
C ALA A 106 -19.53 -0.15 2.63
N LEU A 107 -20.31 -0.83 3.44
CA LEU A 107 -20.31 -2.30 3.50
C LEU A 107 -20.63 -2.92 2.13
N ALA A 108 -21.70 -2.48 1.49
CA ALA A 108 -22.12 -3.03 0.19
C ALA A 108 -21.06 -2.79 -0.90
N ALA A 109 -20.48 -1.59 -0.95
CA ALA A 109 -19.46 -1.23 -1.91
C ALA A 109 -18.18 -2.06 -1.71
N HIS A 110 -17.73 -2.23 -0.47
CA HIS A 110 -16.53 -3.01 -0.18
C HIS A 110 -16.72 -4.52 -0.39
N LEU A 111 -17.89 -5.10 -0.06
CA LEU A 111 -18.18 -6.49 -0.40
C LEU A 111 -18.13 -6.72 -1.90
N ARG A 112 -18.65 -5.78 -2.70
CA ARG A 112 -18.53 -5.86 -4.16
C ARG A 112 -17.06 -5.75 -4.62
N ARG A 113 -16.26 -4.86 -4.01
CA ARG A 113 -14.82 -4.74 -4.31
C ARG A 113 -14.03 -6.00 -3.92
N ILE A 114 -14.39 -6.65 -2.82
CA ILE A 114 -13.79 -7.94 -2.41
C ILE A 114 -14.09 -9.02 -3.47
N GLU A 115 -15.33 -9.11 -3.95
CA GLU A 115 -15.72 -10.03 -5.02
C GLU A 115 -14.92 -9.76 -6.32
N GLN A 116 -14.80 -8.50 -6.72
CA GLN A 116 -14.02 -8.06 -7.88
C GLN A 116 -12.53 -8.39 -7.71
N ALA A 117 -11.94 -8.10 -6.54
CA ALA A 117 -10.54 -8.38 -6.23
C ALA A 117 -10.24 -9.88 -6.29
N ALA A 118 -11.13 -10.71 -5.68
CA ALA A 118 -11.02 -12.16 -5.72
C ALA A 118 -11.05 -12.71 -7.16
N ALA A 119 -12.03 -12.28 -7.97
CA ALA A 119 -12.15 -12.68 -9.37
C ALA A 119 -10.92 -12.27 -10.21
N ALA A 120 -10.34 -11.11 -9.92
CA ALA A 120 -9.12 -10.60 -10.53
C ALA A 120 -7.84 -11.24 -9.97
N ARG A 121 -7.93 -12.04 -8.89
CA ARG A 121 -6.80 -12.56 -8.11
C ARG A 121 -5.87 -11.43 -7.60
N ILE A 122 -6.46 -10.33 -7.13
CA ILE A 122 -5.77 -9.20 -6.52
C ILE A 122 -5.77 -9.42 -5.01
N PRO A 123 -4.60 -9.55 -4.36
CA PRO A 123 -4.54 -9.93 -2.95
C PRO A 123 -4.90 -8.81 -1.98
N PHE A 124 -4.85 -7.54 -2.39
CA PHE A 124 -5.08 -6.42 -1.48
C PHE A 124 -6.21 -5.50 -1.95
N LEU A 125 -7.12 -5.19 -1.03
CA LEU A 125 -8.10 -4.11 -1.19
C LEU A 125 -7.73 -2.96 -0.25
N LEU A 126 -7.26 -1.84 -0.82
CA LEU A 126 -6.93 -0.64 -0.07
C LEU A 126 -8.18 0.20 0.18
N THR A 127 -8.35 0.64 1.43
CA THR A 127 -9.45 1.53 1.84
C THR A 127 -9.03 2.47 2.96
N PHE A 128 -9.86 3.47 3.24
CA PHE A 128 -9.65 4.48 4.27
C PHE A 128 -10.98 5.11 4.69
N GLY A 129 -10.94 5.97 5.69
CA GLY A 129 -12.07 6.76 6.17
C GLY A 129 -12.03 8.22 5.71
N LYS A 130 -12.90 9.02 6.31
CA LYS A 130 -12.91 10.47 6.16
C LYS A 130 -11.68 11.08 6.84
N THR A 131 -11.25 12.23 6.35
CA THR A 131 -10.15 13.01 6.95
C THR A 131 -10.50 13.62 8.31
N THR A 132 -11.80 13.76 8.60
CA THR A 132 -12.30 14.24 9.89
C THR A 132 -12.68 13.06 10.80
N PRO A 133 -12.35 13.09 12.10
CA PRO A 133 -12.70 12.02 13.03
C PRO A 133 -14.23 11.93 13.23
N GLY A 134 -14.68 10.73 13.59
CA GLY A 134 -16.08 10.47 13.93
C GLY A 134 -16.59 9.13 13.39
N GLN A 135 -17.77 8.73 13.85
CA GLN A 135 -18.42 7.49 13.45
C GLN A 135 -17.54 6.23 13.59
N TYR A 136 -16.65 6.21 14.59
CA TYR A 136 -15.67 5.13 14.81
C TYR A 136 -16.32 3.75 14.86
N GLU A 137 -17.44 3.62 15.61
CA GLU A 137 -18.15 2.35 15.73
C GLU A 137 -18.73 1.86 14.39
N ALA A 138 -19.22 2.77 13.55
CA ALA A 138 -19.69 2.42 12.20
C ALA A 138 -18.52 1.96 11.33
N PHE A 139 -17.38 2.66 11.40
CA PHE A 139 -16.14 2.33 10.70
C PHE A 139 -15.69 0.91 11.06
N VAL A 140 -15.50 0.61 12.36
CA VAL A 140 -15.07 -0.70 12.86
C VAL A 140 -16.11 -1.79 12.57
N SER A 141 -17.41 -1.50 12.74
CA SER A 141 -18.48 -2.44 12.44
C SER A 141 -18.49 -2.87 10.97
N ASN A 142 -18.26 -1.94 10.04
CA ASN A 142 -18.16 -2.27 8.62
C ASN A 142 -16.96 -3.18 8.35
N LEU A 143 -15.79 -2.90 8.93
CA LEU A 143 -14.61 -3.75 8.82
C LEU A 143 -14.83 -5.15 9.41
N ARG A 144 -15.46 -5.27 10.60
CA ARG A 144 -15.78 -6.57 11.20
C ARG A 144 -16.67 -7.44 10.31
N LYS A 145 -17.60 -6.82 9.58
CA LYS A 145 -18.50 -7.54 8.67
C LYS A 145 -17.80 -7.98 7.38
N MET A 146 -16.88 -7.18 6.86
CA MET A 146 -16.20 -7.50 5.59
C MET A 146 -14.95 -8.37 5.77
N ALA A 147 -14.27 -8.30 6.91
CA ALA A 147 -13.01 -9.01 7.15
C ALA A 147 -13.09 -10.53 6.93
N PRO A 148 -14.05 -11.26 7.52
CA PRO A 148 -14.16 -12.71 7.29
C PRO A 148 -14.49 -13.06 5.83
N VAL A 149 -15.25 -12.20 5.12
CA VAL A 149 -15.58 -12.39 3.70
C VAL A 149 -14.33 -12.21 2.85
N ALA A 150 -13.55 -11.16 3.11
CA ALA A 150 -12.30 -10.90 2.42
C ALA A 150 -11.30 -12.04 2.62
N ARG A 151 -11.10 -12.48 3.87
CA ARG A 151 -10.21 -13.59 4.21
C ARG A 151 -10.63 -14.90 3.52
N ALA A 152 -11.94 -15.22 3.50
CA ALA A 152 -12.45 -16.40 2.80
C ALA A 152 -12.25 -16.33 1.28
N ALA A 153 -12.24 -15.12 0.72
CA ALA A 153 -11.99 -14.85 -0.71
C ALA A 153 -10.49 -14.74 -1.07
N GLY A 154 -9.58 -14.90 -0.11
CA GLY A 154 -8.14 -14.71 -0.31
C GLY A 154 -7.74 -13.26 -0.54
N VAL A 155 -8.54 -12.30 -0.10
CA VAL A 155 -8.29 -10.86 -0.19
C VAL A 155 -8.02 -10.30 1.21
N LEU A 156 -7.02 -9.45 1.34
CA LEU A 156 -6.73 -8.72 2.56
C LEU A 156 -7.19 -7.27 2.41
N VAL A 157 -8.08 -6.84 3.29
CA VAL A 157 -8.46 -5.43 3.37
C VAL A 157 -7.35 -4.69 4.13
N VAL A 158 -6.75 -3.68 3.50
CA VAL A 158 -5.71 -2.88 4.12
C VAL A 158 -6.18 -1.44 4.29
N ILE A 159 -6.17 -0.96 5.53
CA ILE A 159 -6.55 0.41 5.88
C ILE A 159 -5.32 1.32 5.78
N LYS A 160 -5.52 2.53 5.24
CA LYS A 160 -4.45 3.51 5.02
C LYS A 160 -4.63 4.72 5.94
N GLN A 161 -3.53 5.33 6.39
CA GLN A 161 -3.58 6.65 7.03
C GLN A 161 -4.20 7.67 6.07
N HIS A 162 -5.20 8.42 6.55
CA HIS A 162 -5.93 9.43 5.77
C HIS A 162 -6.57 10.49 6.69
N GLY A 163 -5.94 10.81 7.81
CA GLY A 163 -6.53 11.63 8.87
C GLY A 163 -7.70 10.92 9.58
N GLY A 164 -8.44 11.66 10.37
CA GLY A 164 -9.64 11.20 11.06
C GLY A 164 -9.45 9.94 11.92
N ASN A 165 -10.24 8.91 11.67
CA ASN A 165 -10.14 7.63 12.39
C ASN A 165 -8.83 6.87 12.07
N THR A 166 -8.18 7.17 10.97
CA THR A 166 -6.93 6.53 10.52
C THR A 166 -5.73 7.49 10.54
N ALA A 167 -5.74 8.49 11.41
CA ALA A 167 -4.75 9.57 11.44
C ALA A 167 -3.30 9.05 11.52
N THR A 168 -3.01 8.13 12.44
CA THR A 168 -1.66 7.62 12.70
C THR A 168 -1.58 6.10 12.62
N GLY A 169 -0.35 5.56 12.72
CA GLY A 169 -0.11 4.12 12.83
C GLY A 169 -0.78 3.52 14.07
N GLU A 170 -0.74 4.22 15.21
CA GLU A 170 -1.41 3.79 16.44
C GLU A 170 -2.94 3.71 16.26
N HIS A 171 -3.55 4.71 15.61
CA HIS A 171 -4.98 4.68 15.28
C HIS A 171 -5.33 3.48 14.38
N CYS A 172 -4.54 3.22 13.36
CA CYS A 172 -4.74 2.06 12.50
C CYS A 172 -4.56 0.74 13.26
N SER A 173 -3.53 0.61 14.11
CA SER A 173 -3.34 -0.58 14.97
C SER A 173 -4.48 -0.78 15.95
N ARG A 174 -5.02 0.29 16.53
CA ARG A 174 -6.24 0.22 17.36
C ARG A 174 -7.42 -0.36 16.57
N ILE A 175 -7.64 0.14 15.35
CA ILE A 175 -8.71 -0.39 14.48
C ILE A 175 -8.51 -1.88 14.21
N VAL A 176 -7.29 -2.33 13.86
CA VAL A 176 -6.98 -3.75 13.63
C VAL A 176 -7.29 -4.59 14.86
N ARG A 177 -6.89 -4.14 16.05
CA ARG A 177 -7.23 -4.82 17.33
C ARG A 177 -8.74 -4.86 17.58
N ASP A 178 -9.44 -3.76 17.35
CA ASP A 178 -10.88 -3.66 17.60
C ASP A 178 -11.70 -4.48 16.59
N VAL A 179 -11.23 -4.62 15.36
CA VAL A 179 -11.82 -5.52 14.34
C VAL A 179 -11.63 -6.98 14.75
N ALA A 180 -10.47 -7.34 15.29
CA ALA A 180 -10.11 -8.68 15.78
C ALA A 180 -10.28 -9.79 14.72
N ASP A 181 -9.94 -9.52 13.45
CA ASP A 181 -9.93 -10.49 12.35
C ASP A 181 -8.69 -10.28 11.46
N GLU A 182 -8.02 -11.37 11.08
CA GLU A 182 -6.84 -11.35 10.23
C GLU A 182 -7.11 -10.87 8.78
N GLY A 183 -8.37 -10.71 8.39
CA GLY A 183 -8.78 -10.15 7.09
C GLY A 183 -8.58 -8.64 6.96
N VAL A 184 -8.18 -7.95 8.05
CA VAL A 184 -7.89 -6.50 8.04
C VAL A 184 -6.49 -6.24 8.58
N LYS A 185 -5.69 -5.48 7.83
CA LYS A 185 -4.32 -5.08 8.17
C LYS A 185 -4.06 -3.64 7.71
N ILE A 186 -2.81 -3.21 7.75
CA ILE A 186 -2.41 -1.83 7.46
C ILE A 186 -1.66 -1.76 6.12
N CYS A 187 -2.04 -0.77 5.28
CA CYS A 187 -1.21 -0.22 4.22
C CYS A 187 -0.62 1.10 4.73
N TYR A 188 0.63 1.11 5.12
CA TYR A 188 1.23 2.28 5.76
C TYR A 188 1.54 3.38 4.74
N ASP A 189 1.12 4.60 5.05
CA ASP A 189 1.34 5.81 4.23
C ASP A 189 2.05 6.88 5.06
N ALA A 190 3.38 6.90 4.96
CA ALA A 190 4.23 7.84 5.69
C ALA A 190 4.00 9.30 5.27
N GLY A 191 3.67 9.54 3.99
CA GLY A 191 3.35 10.87 3.48
C GLY A 191 2.11 11.43 4.15
N ASN A 192 1.05 10.63 4.28
CA ASN A 192 -0.18 11.06 4.94
C ASN A 192 0.00 11.29 6.46
N VAL A 193 0.86 10.53 7.13
CA VAL A 193 1.18 10.78 8.54
C VAL A 193 1.84 12.15 8.72
N LEU A 194 2.75 12.51 7.81
CA LEU A 194 3.42 13.80 7.85
C LEU A 194 2.48 14.93 7.41
N ASP A 195 1.75 14.75 6.30
CA ASP A 195 0.83 15.73 5.72
C ASP A 195 -0.34 16.08 6.66
N TYR A 196 -1.14 15.09 7.07
CA TYR A 196 -2.36 15.36 7.83
C TYR A 196 -2.12 15.66 9.31
N GLU A 197 -1.10 15.06 9.90
CA GLU A 197 -0.90 15.12 11.37
C GLU A 197 0.38 15.87 11.76
N ASN A 198 1.23 16.25 10.78
CA ASN A 198 2.56 16.80 11.03
C ASN A 198 3.35 15.94 12.05
N HIS A 199 3.22 14.62 11.90
CA HIS A 199 3.79 13.64 12.82
C HIS A 199 4.96 12.90 12.17
N ASP A 200 6.02 12.62 12.93
CA ASP A 200 7.20 11.91 12.42
C ASP A 200 6.84 10.46 12.02
N PRO A 201 6.84 10.10 10.73
CA PRO A 201 6.48 8.77 10.29
C PRO A 201 7.47 7.69 10.75
N ILE A 202 8.70 8.05 11.11
CA ILE A 202 9.70 7.10 11.60
C ILE A 202 9.40 6.67 13.03
N ALA A 203 8.93 7.60 13.87
CA ALA A 203 8.43 7.27 15.20
C ALA A 203 7.09 6.55 15.13
N ASP A 204 6.19 7.01 14.26
CA ASP A 204 4.85 6.48 14.12
C ASP A 204 4.82 5.01 13.66
N ILE A 205 5.63 4.62 12.70
CA ILE A 205 5.66 3.24 12.18
C ILE A 205 6.00 2.22 13.27
N GLN A 206 6.73 2.62 14.33
CA GLN A 206 7.08 1.73 15.44
C GLN A 206 5.84 1.24 16.19
N THR A 207 4.74 1.99 16.14
CA THR A 207 3.48 1.65 16.81
C THR A 207 2.68 0.58 16.06
N CYS A 208 2.94 0.37 14.77
CA CYS A 208 2.06 -0.43 13.90
C CYS A 208 2.78 -1.44 12.97
N TRP A 209 4.10 -1.48 12.91
CA TRP A 209 4.84 -2.27 11.90
C TRP A 209 4.45 -3.76 11.84
N ARG A 210 4.03 -4.37 12.96
CA ARG A 210 3.60 -5.78 13.00
C ARG A 210 2.33 -6.06 12.18
N ASP A 211 1.48 -5.06 12.02
CA ASP A 211 0.23 -5.14 11.28
C ASP A 211 0.35 -4.66 9.83
N ILE A 212 1.53 -4.15 9.42
CA ILE A 212 1.75 -3.69 8.06
C ILE A 212 1.83 -4.87 7.10
N ARG A 213 1.06 -4.80 6.00
CA ARG A 213 1.06 -5.79 4.90
C ARG A 213 1.24 -5.14 3.53
N ALA A 214 1.21 -3.82 3.45
CA ALA A 214 1.49 -3.04 2.25
C ALA A 214 2.00 -1.65 2.64
N PHE A 215 2.66 -0.97 1.71
CA PHE A 215 2.96 0.45 1.81
C PHE A 215 2.33 1.21 0.64
N ASN A 216 1.84 2.38 0.95
CA ASN A 216 1.52 3.40 -0.02
C ASN A 216 2.70 4.37 -0.09
N ILE A 217 3.36 4.44 -1.25
CA ILE A 217 4.61 5.17 -1.41
C ILE A 217 4.37 6.53 -2.04
N LYS A 218 4.67 7.54 -1.29
CA LYS A 218 4.87 8.93 -1.67
C LYS A 218 5.85 9.54 -0.69
N ASP A 219 6.22 10.76 -0.93
CA ASP A 219 6.95 11.62 -0.01
C ASP A 219 6.11 12.86 0.27
N HIS A 220 6.49 13.61 1.27
CA HIS A 220 5.86 14.86 1.65
C HIS A 220 6.93 15.84 2.12
N ARG A 221 6.67 17.12 1.94
CA ARG A 221 7.55 18.19 2.40
C ARG A 221 6.74 19.34 2.98
N ASN A 222 7.17 19.86 4.11
CA ASN A 222 6.57 21.05 4.72
C ASN A 222 7.23 22.36 4.23
N THR A 223 8.48 22.31 3.81
CA THR A 223 9.26 23.49 3.42
C THR A 223 9.91 23.30 2.05
N PRO A 224 9.95 24.32 1.18
CA PRO A 224 9.41 25.69 1.32
C PRO A 224 7.89 25.78 1.08
N LYS A 225 7.25 24.71 0.71
CA LYS A 225 5.80 24.60 0.47
C LYS A 225 5.34 23.24 0.96
N ASP A 226 4.22 23.25 1.69
CA ASP A 226 3.51 22.07 2.12
C ASP A 226 2.87 21.39 0.90
N GLU A 227 3.44 20.23 0.50
CA GLU A 227 2.93 19.47 -0.65
C GLU A 227 3.44 18.03 -0.68
N ASP A 228 2.57 17.15 -1.16
CA ASP A 228 2.94 15.79 -1.52
C ASP A 228 3.83 15.74 -2.76
N CYS A 229 4.84 14.87 -2.73
CA CYS A 229 5.76 14.65 -3.84
C CYS A 229 6.14 13.17 -4.01
N GLY A 230 6.93 12.88 -5.01
CA GLY A 230 7.48 11.56 -5.24
C GLY A 230 8.61 11.22 -4.25
N PRO A 231 8.88 9.93 -4.02
CA PRO A 231 9.87 9.49 -3.04
C PRO A 231 11.27 10.04 -3.36
N GLY A 232 11.94 10.54 -2.31
CA GLY A 232 13.26 11.16 -2.37
C GLY A 232 13.26 12.62 -2.79
N PHE A 233 12.10 13.26 -2.89
CA PHE A 233 11.95 14.71 -3.05
C PHE A 233 11.49 15.42 -1.78
N GLY A 234 11.01 14.68 -0.79
CA GLY A 234 10.48 15.20 0.46
C GLY A 234 11.40 15.01 1.66
N GLU A 235 10.81 14.91 2.83
CA GLU A 235 11.47 14.89 4.13
C GLU A 235 11.49 13.49 4.78
N ILE A 236 10.92 12.46 4.13
CA ILE A 236 10.81 11.12 4.69
C ILE A 236 12.11 10.33 4.52
N ASP A 237 12.70 9.87 5.62
CA ASP A 237 13.85 8.96 5.62
C ASP A 237 13.39 7.52 5.30
N HIS A 238 13.39 7.16 4.03
CA HIS A 238 12.95 5.84 3.57
C HIS A 238 13.84 4.69 4.07
N TYR A 239 15.11 4.92 4.42
CA TYR A 239 15.95 3.90 5.03
C TYR A 239 15.44 3.53 6.42
N LYS A 240 15.15 4.53 7.24
CA LYS A 240 14.58 4.30 8.59
C LYS A 240 13.15 3.76 8.50
N LEU A 241 12.38 4.24 7.51
CA LEU A 241 10.99 3.83 7.32
C LEU A 241 10.86 2.31 7.10
N PHE A 242 11.70 1.71 6.25
CA PHE A 242 11.60 0.28 5.96
C PHE A 242 12.32 -0.62 6.97
N ALA A 243 13.20 -0.08 7.80
CA ALA A 243 14.00 -0.86 8.75
C ALA A 243 13.17 -1.82 9.64
N PRO A 244 12.01 -1.42 10.23
CA PRO A 244 11.23 -2.31 11.10
C PRO A 244 10.65 -3.55 10.41
N VAL A 245 10.48 -3.50 9.08
CA VAL A 245 9.80 -4.56 8.31
C VAL A 245 10.73 -5.39 7.42
N LEU A 246 12.06 -5.24 7.55
CA LEU A 246 13.03 -5.93 6.68
C LEU A 246 13.07 -7.46 6.84
N ARG A 247 12.68 -7.98 8.01
CA ARG A 247 12.80 -9.39 8.36
C ARG A 247 11.50 -9.93 8.95
N THR A 248 10.43 -9.88 8.16
CA THR A 248 9.11 -10.39 8.56
C THR A 248 8.78 -11.75 7.93
N GLY A 249 9.54 -12.17 6.91
CA GLY A 249 9.22 -13.32 6.07
C GLY A 249 8.03 -13.10 5.12
N LEU A 250 7.43 -11.91 5.14
CA LEU A 250 6.24 -11.58 4.35
C LEU A 250 6.60 -11.06 2.94
N THR A 251 5.59 -11.00 2.09
CA THR A 251 5.62 -10.22 0.86
C THR A 251 4.79 -8.96 1.08
N ILE A 252 5.44 -7.81 1.08
CA ILE A 252 4.85 -6.49 1.39
C ILE A 252 4.99 -5.60 0.15
N PRO A 253 3.95 -5.42 -0.68
CA PRO A 253 4.02 -4.56 -1.85
C PRO A 253 4.20 -3.08 -1.45
N LEU A 254 5.05 -2.38 -2.22
CA LEU A 254 5.23 -0.94 -2.15
C LEU A 254 4.50 -0.33 -3.35
N THR A 255 3.37 0.38 -3.09
CA THR A 255 2.50 0.92 -4.13
C THR A 255 2.69 2.42 -4.27
N PHE A 256 3.27 2.87 -5.37
CA PHE A 256 3.61 4.28 -5.61
C PHE A 256 2.37 5.10 -5.98
N GLU A 257 1.91 5.96 -5.08
CA GLU A 257 0.74 6.81 -5.25
C GLU A 257 1.08 8.18 -5.83
N ASN A 258 2.17 8.79 -5.38
CA ASN A 258 2.70 10.04 -5.92
C ASN A 258 4.14 9.84 -6.39
N ILE A 259 4.45 10.37 -7.58
CA ILE A 259 5.77 10.26 -8.20
C ILE A 259 6.27 11.61 -8.69
N PHE A 260 5.49 12.68 -8.46
CA PHE A 260 5.73 13.98 -9.06
C PHE A 260 6.83 14.77 -8.32
N GLU A 261 7.55 15.55 -9.10
CA GLU A 261 8.49 16.52 -8.59
C GLU A 261 7.74 17.68 -7.92
N PRO A 262 8.17 18.13 -6.73
CA PRO A 262 7.53 19.26 -6.05
C PRO A 262 7.93 20.60 -6.70
N LEU A 263 7.18 21.66 -6.38
CA LEU A 263 7.42 23.05 -6.79
C LEU A 263 7.33 23.32 -8.30
N VAL A 264 6.98 22.33 -9.09
CA VAL A 264 6.78 22.45 -10.53
C VAL A 264 5.41 21.92 -10.94
N PRO A 265 4.80 22.42 -12.03
CA PRO A 265 3.57 21.87 -12.54
C PRO A 265 3.70 20.39 -12.91
N ARG A 266 2.68 19.60 -12.61
CA ARG A 266 2.65 18.20 -13.04
C ARG A 266 2.71 18.13 -14.57
N PRO A 267 3.53 17.24 -15.15
CA PRO A 267 3.64 17.11 -16.59
C PRO A 267 2.31 16.63 -17.20
N THR A 268 1.96 17.23 -18.33
CA THR A 268 0.82 16.80 -19.15
C THR A 268 1.22 15.75 -20.20
N ASP A 269 2.50 15.69 -20.57
CA ASP A 269 3.04 14.65 -21.42
C ASP A 269 3.17 13.34 -20.64
N PRO A 270 2.47 12.28 -21.08
CA PRO A 270 2.55 11.00 -20.40
C PRO A 270 3.94 10.32 -20.47
N ALA A 271 4.83 10.72 -21.39
CA ALA A 271 6.20 10.20 -21.41
C ALA A 271 7.02 10.77 -20.24
N ALA A 272 6.82 12.03 -19.89
CA ALA A 272 7.43 12.63 -18.71
C ALA A 272 6.93 11.98 -17.40
N ILE A 273 5.66 11.54 -17.38
CA ILE A 273 5.14 10.77 -16.23
C ILE A 273 5.83 9.39 -16.14
N ASP A 274 6.09 8.73 -17.29
CA ASP A 274 6.84 7.47 -17.31
C ASP A 274 8.25 7.64 -16.72
N ASP A 275 8.94 8.74 -17.03
CA ASP A 275 10.28 9.05 -16.51
C ASP A 275 10.26 9.29 -15.00
N LEU A 276 9.27 10.01 -14.48
CA LEU A 276 9.08 10.19 -13.05
C LEU A 276 8.75 8.87 -12.32
N ALA A 277 7.92 8.02 -12.94
CA ALA A 277 7.63 6.70 -12.39
C ALA A 277 8.90 5.83 -12.32
N ARG A 278 9.72 5.85 -13.38
CA ARG A 278 11.02 5.14 -13.41
C ARG A 278 11.96 5.65 -12.33
N ARG A 279 12.12 6.98 -12.21
CA ARG A 279 12.94 7.60 -11.17
C ARG A 279 12.51 7.18 -9.76
N ALA A 280 11.21 7.25 -9.47
CA ALA A 280 10.66 6.86 -8.16
C ALA A 280 10.97 5.39 -7.83
N ARG A 281 10.82 4.49 -8.81
CA ARG A 281 11.16 3.07 -8.69
C ARG A 281 12.65 2.89 -8.39
N GLU A 282 13.53 3.54 -9.16
CA GLU A 282 14.99 3.42 -9.02
C GLU A 282 15.48 3.94 -7.67
N TYR A 283 14.88 5.03 -7.17
CA TYR A 283 15.18 5.56 -5.85
C TYR A 283 14.88 4.54 -4.75
N ILE A 284 13.64 4.02 -4.69
CA ILE A 284 13.25 3.03 -3.67
C ILE A 284 14.03 1.71 -3.81
N ASP A 285 14.29 1.25 -5.04
CA ASP A 285 15.13 0.07 -5.27
C ASP A 285 16.54 0.27 -4.72
N THR A 286 17.10 1.47 -4.85
CA THR A 286 18.41 1.82 -4.26
C THR A 286 18.37 1.80 -2.74
N VAL A 287 17.32 2.34 -2.12
CA VAL A 287 17.11 2.28 -0.66
C VAL A 287 17.05 0.82 -0.18
N LEU A 288 16.23 -0.02 -0.82
CA LEU A 288 16.07 -1.42 -0.46
C LEU A 288 17.38 -2.21 -0.61
N ARG A 289 18.12 -1.99 -1.69
CA ARG A 289 19.46 -2.62 -1.88
C ARG A 289 20.43 -2.18 -0.78
N GLY A 290 20.46 -0.91 -0.42
CA GLY A 290 21.28 -0.41 0.68
C GLY A 290 20.96 -1.11 2.00
N LEU A 291 19.69 -1.28 2.33
CA LEU A 291 19.22 -1.94 3.54
C LEU A 291 19.53 -3.45 3.60
N THR A 292 19.51 -4.13 2.45
CA THR A 292 19.71 -5.59 2.38
C THR A 292 21.18 -5.98 2.21
N SER A 293 22.05 -5.04 1.83
CA SER A 293 23.48 -5.28 1.62
C SER A 293 24.29 -5.31 2.92
N TYR A 294 23.77 -4.79 4.03
CA TYR A 294 24.43 -4.84 5.32
C TYR A 294 24.03 -6.10 6.10
N PRO A 295 24.99 -6.92 6.57
CA PRO A 295 24.67 -8.00 7.50
C PRO A 295 24.02 -7.39 8.76
N ALA A 296 22.98 -8.06 9.28
CA ALA A 296 22.38 -7.65 10.55
C ALA A 296 23.47 -7.71 11.63
N ALA A 297 23.60 -6.61 12.38
CA ALA A 297 24.49 -6.52 13.54
C ALA A 297 24.06 -7.48 14.65
#